data_edde0d93d72b5d8fee5988049666971b
#
_entry.id   edde0d93d72b5d8fee5988049666971b
#
_cell.length_a   1.000
_cell.length_b   1.000
_cell.length_c   1.000
_cell.angle_alpha   90.00
_cell.angle_beta   90.00
_cell.angle_gamma   90.00
#
_symmetry.space_group_name_H-M   'P 1'
#
loop_
_entity.id
_entity.type
_entity.pdbx_description
1 polymer ?
#
loop_
_entity_poly.entity_id
_entity_poly.type
_entity_poly.pdbx_seq_one_letter_code
_entity_poly.pdbx_strand_id
1 'polypeptide(L)'
;MAKTRAVGIDLGTTYSAMAWVNETGHSALIPNDEGDLLTPSVVLFDDDGIVVGKEAKKVAILYPDRVAACVKRDMGRPVYSKPIGRQYLPPEVIQSYILKKLHTAITRVTGPDHGVVITVPAYFDEPRRKATWQAGELAGLRVLDIVNEPTAAALAFGEDLGYLNRDGAVREPMKVMVYDLGGGTFDVTLIDLQTGDLRTIATDGEVELGGHDWDMRMVDYMASVFEREHGEDPRRSPFTLQRMLAEAEESKHTLSARSRTIIHLTHNDKTSHIVLSRDLFEQQTADLLERTRYTSRQLLATAGLQWKDVGRILMTGGSTRMPMVARMLKELTGIEPDRSVNPDEAVARGAALYAEYLMAQQGAEKRPSFNVTNVNAHSLGVEAVDPNTNRKRNRVLIPRNTPLPSRRTEEFATKTANQRTVVVQVLEGESLEPSQCSMIGRTVIRNLPPNLPQGSPVQVTFEYGSNGRLSVTARMVWTNQEVHLELERAASMSLDRMRTWKQVVDSGGSLEQFEELVEAELVDLQKEAANLGLVLKPIPVNPKPADSRAASKPTAPAKKA
;
A
#
# COMPACT_ATOMS: atom_id res chain seq x y z
N MET A 1 16.38 -17.06 28.93
CA MET A 1 15.12 -16.62 28.29
C MET A 1 15.13 -17.13 26.86
N ALA A 2 14.04 -17.60 26.30
CA ALA A 2 13.98 -17.95 24.87
C ALA A 2 14.28 -16.69 24.04
N LYS A 3 15.07 -16.84 22.97
CA LYS A 3 15.43 -15.70 22.11
C LYS A 3 14.19 -15.30 21.29
N THR A 4 13.75 -14.05 21.40
CA THR A 4 12.69 -13.49 20.53
C THR A 4 13.07 -13.69 19.06
N ARG A 5 12.14 -14.19 18.24
CA ARG A 5 12.37 -14.49 16.82
C ARG A 5 12.01 -13.31 15.93
N ALA A 6 12.81 -13.07 14.90
CA ALA A 6 12.55 -12.05 13.88
C ALA A 6 11.70 -12.64 12.75
N VAL A 7 10.56 -12.02 12.47
CA VAL A 7 9.59 -12.48 11.49
C VAL A 7 9.24 -11.36 10.52
N GLY A 8 9.11 -11.70 9.23
CA GLY A 8 8.62 -10.82 8.19
C GLY A 8 7.31 -11.34 7.61
N ILE A 9 6.38 -10.44 7.34
CA ILE A 9 5.14 -10.71 6.62
C ILE A 9 5.10 -9.85 5.38
N ASP A 10 5.04 -10.49 4.22
CA ASP A 10 4.59 -9.86 2.98
C ASP A 10 3.06 -9.88 2.95
N LEU A 11 2.45 -8.73 3.22
CA LEU A 11 0.99 -8.57 3.19
C LEU A 11 0.55 -8.12 1.80
N GLY A 12 0.47 -9.06 0.86
CA GLY A 12 0.16 -8.76 -0.54
C GLY A 12 -1.33 -8.52 -0.83
N THR A 13 -1.63 -7.89 -1.98
CA THR A 13 -3.01 -7.63 -2.43
C THR A 13 -3.77 -8.92 -2.74
N THR A 14 -3.10 -9.90 -3.35
CA THR A 14 -3.69 -11.17 -3.79
C THR A 14 -3.21 -12.36 -2.97
N TYR A 15 -1.95 -12.36 -2.58
CA TYR A 15 -1.33 -13.39 -1.76
C TYR A 15 -0.44 -12.76 -0.71
N SER A 16 -0.36 -13.38 0.46
CA SER A 16 0.54 -13.02 1.55
C SER A 16 1.49 -14.17 1.87
N ALA A 17 2.70 -13.84 2.30
CA ALA A 17 3.75 -14.79 2.64
C ALA A 17 4.39 -14.44 3.99
N MET A 18 5.01 -15.43 4.63
CA MET A 18 5.69 -15.27 5.91
C MET A 18 7.10 -15.83 5.84
N ALA A 19 8.04 -15.17 6.51
CA ALA A 19 9.39 -15.67 6.68
C ALA A 19 9.92 -15.34 8.08
N TRP A 20 10.95 -16.05 8.49
CA TRP A 20 11.66 -15.80 9.75
C TRP A 20 13.16 -15.97 9.56
N VAL A 21 13.95 -15.39 10.46
CA VAL A 21 15.37 -15.68 10.50
C VAL A 21 15.60 -16.89 11.40
N ASN A 22 16.04 -17.96 10.78
CA ASN A 22 16.24 -19.25 11.43
C ASN A 22 17.46 -19.25 12.38
N GLU A 23 17.74 -20.39 13.00
CA GLU A 23 18.84 -20.53 13.98
C GLU A 23 20.24 -20.35 13.37
N THR A 24 20.36 -20.59 12.06
CA THR A 24 21.63 -20.39 11.33
C THR A 24 21.82 -18.94 10.87
N GLY A 25 20.84 -18.07 11.14
CA GLY A 25 20.87 -16.66 10.78
C GLY A 25 20.42 -16.38 9.33
N HIS A 26 19.84 -17.35 8.63
CA HIS A 26 19.31 -17.18 7.27
C HIS A 26 17.81 -17.00 7.26
N SER A 27 17.32 -16.22 6.29
CA SER A 27 15.90 -16.05 6.05
C SER A 27 15.28 -17.31 5.45
N ALA A 28 14.14 -17.76 5.98
CA ALA A 28 13.41 -18.94 5.52
C ALA A 28 11.90 -18.69 5.56
N LEU A 29 11.16 -19.22 4.58
CA LEU A 29 9.70 -19.11 4.54
C LEU A 29 9.04 -19.96 5.63
N ILE A 30 7.89 -19.50 6.08
CA ILE A 30 6.99 -20.24 7.00
C ILE A 30 5.78 -20.70 6.19
N PRO A 31 5.49 -22.00 6.12
CA PRO A 31 4.26 -22.50 5.51
C PRO A 31 3.04 -22.17 6.38
N ASN A 32 1.90 -21.93 5.76
CA ASN A 32 0.62 -21.76 6.43
C ASN A 32 0.07 -23.11 6.98
N ASP A 33 -1.13 -23.09 7.53
CA ASP A 33 -1.73 -24.31 8.14
C ASP A 33 -2.10 -25.38 7.11
N GLU A 34 -2.27 -24.98 5.84
CA GLU A 34 -2.48 -25.90 4.72
C GLU A 34 -1.17 -26.44 4.11
N GLY A 35 -0.01 -26.01 4.60
CA GLY A 35 1.32 -26.37 4.08
C GLY A 35 1.76 -25.53 2.86
N ASP A 36 0.97 -24.55 2.43
CA ASP A 36 1.30 -23.66 1.32
C ASP A 36 2.21 -22.51 1.80
N LEU A 37 3.16 -22.07 0.97
CA LEU A 37 4.02 -20.92 1.26
C LEU A 37 3.31 -19.58 1.05
N LEU A 38 2.26 -19.57 0.23
CA LEU A 38 1.45 -18.41 -0.08
C LEU A 38 0.03 -18.60 0.43
N THR A 39 -0.49 -17.60 1.11
CA THR A 39 -1.89 -17.56 1.59
C THR A 39 -2.67 -16.55 0.75
N PRO A 40 -3.76 -16.95 0.06
CA PRO A 40 -4.62 -15.99 -0.62
C PRO A 40 -5.14 -14.91 0.34
N SER A 41 -5.00 -13.63 -0.03
CA SER A 41 -5.46 -12.48 0.76
C SER A 41 -6.96 -12.25 0.54
N VAL A 42 -7.75 -13.27 0.87
CA VAL A 42 -9.21 -13.34 0.68
C VAL A 42 -9.86 -13.74 1.99
N VAL A 43 -10.94 -13.04 2.36
CA VAL A 43 -11.69 -13.24 3.60
C VAL A 43 -13.15 -13.51 3.27
N LEU A 44 -13.70 -14.61 3.73
CA LEU A 44 -15.12 -14.91 3.72
C LEU A 44 -15.71 -14.62 5.10
N PHE A 45 -16.79 -13.89 5.13
CA PHE A 45 -17.61 -13.61 6.31
C PHE A 45 -18.79 -14.55 6.30
N ASP A 46 -18.66 -15.69 6.99
CA ASP A 46 -19.70 -16.70 7.10
C ASP A 46 -20.54 -16.51 8.37
N ASP A 47 -21.69 -17.17 8.43
CA ASP A 47 -22.59 -17.11 9.60
C ASP A 47 -21.91 -17.74 10.83
N ASP A 48 -21.09 -18.78 10.63
CA ASP A 48 -20.39 -19.52 11.69
C ASP A 48 -19.01 -18.94 12.06
N GLY A 49 -18.56 -17.88 11.36
CA GLY A 49 -17.26 -17.21 11.61
C GLY A 49 -16.51 -16.81 10.35
N ILE A 50 -15.26 -16.41 10.53
CA ILE A 50 -14.43 -15.86 9.46
C ILE A 50 -13.50 -16.92 8.89
N VAL A 51 -13.54 -17.11 7.57
CA VAL A 51 -12.65 -18.02 6.82
C VAL A 51 -11.67 -17.21 5.97
N VAL A 52 -10.38 -17.56 6.02
CA VAL A 52 -9.33 -16.81 5.30
C VAL A 52 -8.54 -17.75 4.40
N GLY A 53 -8.18 -17.27 3.21
CA GLY A 53 -7.24 -17.93 2.32
C GLY A 53 -7.92 -18.78 1.25
N LYS A 54 -7.42 -19.99 1.05
CA LYS A 54 -7.76 -20.86 -0.09
C LYS A 54 -9.26 -21.24 -0.13
N GLU A 55 -9.82 -21.56 1.03
CA GLU A 55 -11.25 -21.92 1.12
C GLU A 55 -12.14 -20.70 0.84
N ALA A 56 -11.81 -19.52 1.38
CA ALA A 56 -12.52 -18.29 1.07
C ALA A 56 -12.47 -17.97 -0.44
N LYS A 57 -11.29 -18.14 -1.07
CA LYS A 57 -11.12 -17.92 -2.52
C LYS A 57 -11.98 -18.89 -3.35
N LYS A 58 -12.07 -20.16 -2.97
CA LYS A 58 -12.87 -21.18 -3.69
C LYS A 58 -14.35 -20.85 -3.71
N VAL A 59 -14.90 -20.34 -2.61
CA VAL A 59 -16.33 -20.06 -2.48
C VAL A 59 -16.73 -18.66 -2.89
N ALA A 60 -15.78 -17.81 -3.27
CA ALA A 60 -16.03 -16.42 -3.69
C ALA A 60 -17.07 -16.29 -4.82
N ILE A 61 -17.14 -17.28 -5.71
CA ILE A 61 -18.14 -17.33 -6.79
C ILE A 61 -19.54 -17.54 -6.24
N LEU A 62 -19.69 -18.31 -5.16
CA LEU A 62 -20.98 -18.68 -4.56
C LEU A 62 -21.51 -17.58 -3.62
N TYR A 63 -20.61 -16.86 -2.96
CA TYR A 63 -20.92 -15.84 -1.95
C TYR A 63 -20.22 -14.51 -2.25
N PRO A 64 -20.46 -13.88 -3.43
CA PRO A 64 -19.72 -12.68 -3.86
C PRO A 64 -19.97 -11.47 -2.96
N ASP A 65 -21.07 -11.43 -2.23
CA ASP A 65 -21.46 -10.40 -1.26
C ASP A 65 -20.89 -10.61 0.15
N ARG A 66 -20.31 -11.79 0.42
CA ARG A 66 -19.70 -12.15 1.72
C ARG A 66 -18.19 -12.27 1.65
N VAL A 67 -17.58 -12.10 0.48
CA VAL A 67 -16.15 -12.28 0.28
C VAL A 67 -15.46 -10.95 0.00
N ALA A 68 -14.45 -10.63 0.83
CA ALA A 68 -13.55 -9.51 0.61
C ALA A 68 -12.23 -9.98 -0.03
N ALA A 69 -11.86 -9.35 -1.13
CA ALA A 69 -10.61 -9.56 -1.84
C ALA A 69 -10.00 -8.22 -2.29
N CYS A 70 -8.69 -8.18 -2.54
CA CYS A 70 -7.95 -6.98 -2.93
C CYS A 70 -8.06 -5.83 -1.91
N VAL A 71 -8.32 -6.11 -0.65
CA VAL A 71 -8.57 -5.14 0.43
C VAL A 71 -7.40 -4.16 0.62
N LYS A 72 -6.18 -4.59 0.32
CA LYS A 72 -4.98 -3.74 0.41
C LYS A 72 -5.08 -2.45 -0.42
N ARG A 73 -5.87 -2.44 -1.51
CA ARG A 73 -6.11 -1.24 -2.34
C ARG A 73 -6.97 -0.18 -1.64
N ASP A 74 -7.75 -0.59 -0.64
CA ASP A 74 -8.62 0.31 0.13
C ASP A 74 -8.00 0.75 1.46
N MET A 75 -6.79 0.26 1.81
CA MET A 75 -6.09 0.67 3.02
C MET A 75 -5.95 2.20 3.06
N GLY A 76 -6.17 2.78 4.22
CA GLY A 76 -6.20 4.24 4.43
C GLY A 76 -7.51 4.92 4.05
N ARG A 77 -8.47 4.21 3.44
CA ARG A 77 -9.85 4.67 3.25
C ARG A 77 -10.67 4.39 4.52
N PRO A 78 -11.74 5.15 4.78
CA PRO A 78 -12.60 4.92 5.94
C PRO A 78 -13.28 3.55 5.93
N VAL A 79 -13.63 3.05 4.73
CA VAL A 79 -14.33 1.79 4.54
C VAL A 79 -13.84 1.06 3.29
N TYR A 80 -13.96 -0.26 3.29
CA TYR A 80 -13.76 -1.11 2.12
C TYR A 80 -14.76 -0.76 1.01
N SER A 81 -14.31 -0.77 -0.24
CA SER A 81 -15.07 -0.30 -1.40
C SER A 81 -16.33 -1.11 -1.73
N LYS A 82 -16.43 -2.34 -1.20
CA LYS A 82 -17.59 -3.22 -1.40
C LYS A 82 -18.26 -3.51 -0.05
N PRO A 83 -19.59 -3.52 0.02
CA PRO A 83 -20.27 -3.96 1.22
C PRO A 83 -20.04 -5.46 1.45
N ILE A 84 -19.94 -5.88 2.69
CA ILE A 84 -19.96 -7.28 3.12
C ILE A 84 -21.32 -7.51 3.76
N GLY A 85 -22.15 -8.37 3.14
CA GLY A 85 -23.57 -8.41 3.46
C GLY A 85 -24.21 -7.04 3.20
N ARG A 86 -24.57 -6.33 4.26
CA ARG A 86 -25.14 -4.98 4.21
C ARG A 86 -24.22 -3.89 4.76
N GLN A 87 -23.02 -4.25 5.26
CA GLN A 87 -22.16 -3.37 6.02
C GLN A 87 -20.88 -2.99 5.26
N TYR A 88 -20.42 -1.77 5.49
CA TYR A 88 -19.12 -1.28 5.03
C TYR A 88 -18.11 -1.36 6.17
N LEU A 89 -17.20 -2.33 6.09
CA LEU A 89 -16.18 -2.56 7.13
C LEU A 89 -14.91 -1.74 6.87
N PRO A 90 -14.19 -1.33 7.93
CA PRO A 90 -12.86 -0.74 7.77
C PRO A 90 -11.89 -1.74 7.13
N PRO A 91 -11.07 -1.33 6.14
CA PRO A 91 -10.11 -2.22 5.48
C PRO A 91 -9.12 -2.87 6.44
N GLU A 92 -8.66 -2.14 7.47
CA GLU A 92 -7.73 -2.63 8.49
C GLU A 92 -8.33 -3.77 9.33
N VAL A 93 -9.65 -3.76 9.57
CA VAL A 93 -10.34 -4.86 10.24
C VAL A 93 -10.34 -6.12 9.36
N ILE A 94 -10.65 -5.97 8.08
CA ILE A 94 -10.64 -7.10 7.14
C ILE A 94 -9.22 -7.68 7.02
N GLN A 95 -8.20 -6.83 6.88
CA GLN A 95 -6.80 -7.24 6.79
C GLN A 95 -6.31 -7.92 8.09
N SER A 96 -6.86 -7.54 9.23
CA SER A 96 -6.46 -8.15 10.51
C SER A 96 -6.80 -9.64 10.58
N TYR A 97 -7.85 -10.11 9.91
CA TYR A 97 -8.17 -11.55 9.84
C TYR A 97 -7.14 -12.32 9.01
N ILE A 98 -6.63 -11.74 7.92
CA ILE A 98 -5.53 -12.33 7.16
C ILE A 98 -4.31 -12.44 8.07
N LEU A 99 -3.93 -11.33 8.72
CA LEU A 99 -2.78 -11.29 9.63
C LEU A 99 -2.94 -12.23 10.83
N LYS A 100 -4.16 -12.41 11.36
CA LYS A 100 -4.44 -13.35 12.45
C LYS A 100 -4.21 -14.81 12.04
N LYS A 101 -4.63 -15.20 10.83
CA LYS A 101 -4.32 -16.54 10.28
C LYS A 101 -2.81 -16.73 10.15
N LEU A 102 -2.09 -15.73 9.61
CA LEU A 102 -0.64 -15.80 9.49
C LEU A 102 0.04 -15.86 10.87
N HIS A 103 -0.45 -15.10 11.85
CA HIS A 103 0.06 -15.11 13.23
C HIS A 103 -0.03 -16.49 13.88
N THR A 104 -1.13 -17.23 13.65
CA THR A 104 -1.27 -18.60 14.14
C THR A 104 -0.19 -19.52 13.57
N ALA A 105 0.06 -19.45 12.26
CA ALA A 105 1.10 -20.24 11.61
C ALA A 105 2.51 -19.85 12.07
N ILE A 106 2.79 -18.55 12.21
CA ILE A 106 4.05 -18.02 12.76
C ILE A 106 4.28 -18.59 14.17
N THR A 107 3.29 -18.48 15.05
CA THR A 107 3.40 -18.93 16.46
C THR A 107 3.72 -20.42 16.55
N ARG A 108 3.18 -21.23 15.65
CA ARG A 108 3.48 -22.67 15.59
C ARG A 108 4.95 -22.96 15.29
N VAL A 109 5.58 -22.16 14.42
CA VAL A 109 6.97 -22.36 13.97
C VAL A 109 7.97 -21.69 14.91
N THR A 110 7.69 -20.46 15.31
CA THR A 110 8.64 -19.62 16.06
C THR A 110 8.41 -19.58 17.57
N GLY A 111 7.27 -20.12 18.04
CA GLY A 111 6.79 -19.91 19.40
C GLY A 111 6.10 -18.55 19.57
N PRO A 112 5.62 -18.23 20.79
CA PRO A 112 4.84 -17.02 21.05
C PRO A 112 5.67 -15.74 21.13
N ASP A 113 6.99 -15.84 21.33
CA ASP A 113 7.87 -14.67 21.47
C ASP A 113 8.56 -14.34 20.13
N HIS A 114 7.89 -13.52 19.33
CA HIS A 114 8.40 -13.04 18.06
C HIS A 114 8.05 -11.56 17.84
N GLY A 115 8.94 -10.86 17.12
CA GLY A 115 8.69 -9.50 16.63
C GLY A 115 8.48 -9.53 15.12
N VAL A 116 7.48 -8.80 14.64
CA VAL A 116 7.01 -8.86 13.27
C VAL A 116 7.25 -7.55 12.55
N VAL A 117 7.79 -7.61 11.33
CA VAL A 117 7.77 -6.51 10.36
C VAL A 117 6.77 -6.86 9.26
N ILE A 118 5.89 -5.92 8.93
CA ILE A 118 4.91 -6.06 7.85
C ILE A 118 5.33 -5.18 6.68
N THR A 119 5.18 -5.66 5.45
CA THR A 119 5.54 -4.90 4.26
C THR A 119 4.40 -4.08 3.71
N VAL A 120 4.77 -2.97 3.07
CA VAL A 120 3.85 -2.11 2.30
C VAL A 120 4.52 -1.67 1.01
N PRO A 121 3.74 -1.35 -0.03
CA PRO A 121 4.25 -0.68 -1.21
C PRO A 121 5.05 0.57 -0.83
N ALA A 122 6.14 0.85 -1.56
CA ALA A 122 6.97 2.01 -1.26
C ALA A 122 6.21 3.33 -1.43
N TYR A 123 5.26 3.36 -2.35
CA TYR A 123 4.44 4.54 -2.66
C TYR A 123 3.18 4.68 -1.78
N PHE A 124 3.04 3.86 -0.73
CA PHE A 124 1.99 4.06 0.27
C PHE A 124 2.20 5.36 1.04
N ASP A 125 1.14 6.18 1.05
CA ASP A 125 1.06 7.35 1.91
C ASP A 125 0.94 6.93 3.39
N GLU A 126 1.09 7.92 4.25
CA GLU A 126 1.08 7.70 5.69
C GLU A 126 -0.26 7.14 6.23
N PRO A 127 -1.48 7.52 5.73
CA PRO A 127 -2.72 6.85 6.12
C PRO A 127 -2.73 5.34 5.86
N ARG A 128 -2.23 4.89 4.70
CA ARG A 128 -2.15 3.45 4.35
C ARG A 128 -1.17 2.69 5.23
N ARG A 129 -0.01 3.30 5.52
CA ARG A 129 1.01 2.73 6.43
C ARG A 129 0.44 2.51 7.82
N LYS A 130 -0.25 3.52 8.37
CA LYS A 130 -0.87 3.42 9.70
C LYS A 130 -2.00 2.39 9.74
N ALA A 131 -2.86 2.34 8.73
CA ALA A 131 -3.90 1.32 8.65
C ALA A 131 -3.31 -0.10 8.62
N THR A 132 -2.16 -0.30 7.93
CA THR A 132 -1.44 -1.58 7.94
C THR A 132 -0.89 -1.91 9.33
N TRP A 133 -0.31 -0.94 10.03
CA TRP A 133 0.13 -1.10 11.42
C TRP A 133 -1.04 -1.52 12.31
N GLN A 134 -2.16 -0.79 12.25
CA GLN A 134 -3.37 -1.07 13.03
C GLN A 134 -3.95 -2.46 12.74
N ALA A 135 -3.94 -2.90 11.49
CA ALA A 135 -4.34 -4.25 11.13
C ALA A 135 -3.48 -5.31 11.86
N GLY A 136 -2.16 -5.06 11.98
CA GLY A 136 -1.24 -5.91 12.73
C GLY A 136 -1.57 -5.94 14.23
N GLU A 137 -1.85 -4.80 14.85
CA GLU A 137 -2.23 -4.71 16.26
C GLU A 137 -3.59 -5.39 16.53
N LEU A 138 -4.57 -5.22 15.64
CA LEU A 138 -5.86 -5.90 15.70
C LEU A 138 -5.69 -7.43 15.65
N ALA A 139 -4.76 -7.91 14.82
CA ALA A 139 -4.42 -9.33 14.72
C ALA A 139 -3.64 -9.88 15.93
N GLY A 140 -3.27 -9.05 16.91
CA GLY A 140 -2.48 -9.43 18.07
C GLY A 140 -0.99 -9.59 17.81
N LEU A 141 -0.48 -9.09 16.70
CA LEU A 141 0.95 -9.11 16.38
C LEU A 141 1.72 -8.06 17.20
N ARG A 142 2.94 -8.41 17.61
CA ARG A 142 3.93 -7.44 18.09
C ARG A 142 4.63 -6.84 16.88
N VAL A 143 4.02 -5.80 16.29
CA VAL A 143 4.58 -5.10 15.13
C VAL A 143 5.79 -4.28 15.57
N LEU A 144 6.95 -4.57 14.99
CA LEU A 144 8.20 -3.83 15.22
C LEU A 144 8.27 -2.60 14.33
N ASP A 145 7.93 -2.78 13.05
CA ASP A 145 7.94 -1.71 12.05
C ASP A 145 7.18 -2.11 10.77
N ILE A 146 7.00 -1.14 9.89
CA ILE A 146 6.49 -1.29 8.53
C ILE A 146 7.64 -0.98 7.56
N VAL A 147 7.94 -1.92 6.65
CA VAL A 147 9.03 -1.77 5.67
C VAL A 147 8.50 -1.75 4.22
N ASN A 148 9.17 -1.01 3.36
CA ASN A 148 8.83 -0.96 1.94
C ASN A 148 9.16 -2.29 1.25
N GLU A 149 8.24 -2.81 0.44
CA GLU A 149 8.39 -4.05 -0.33
C GLU A 149 9.68 -4.10 -1.16
N PRO A 150 10.05 -3.06 -1.95
CA PRO A 150 11.29 -3.09 -2.70
C PRO A 150 12.54 -3.04 -1.82
N THR A 151 12.49 -2.39 -0.65
CA THR A 151 13.60 -2.44 0.32
C THR A 151 13.76 -3.86 0.87
N ALA A 152 12.66 -4.52 1.22
CA ALA A 152 12.68 -5.90 1.66
C ALA A 152 13.21 -6.84 0.56
N ALA A 153 12.73 -6.71 -0.68
CA ALA A 153 13.24 -7.50 -1.80
C ALA A 153 14.75 -7.33 -2.01
N ALA A 154 15.25 -6.09 -1.90
CA ALA A 154 16.69 -5.82 -2.01
C ALA A 154 17.50 -6.38 -0.85
N LEU A 155 16.94 -6.47 0.37
CA LEU A 155 17.58 -7.14 1.51
C LEU A 155 17.76 -8.64 1.27
N ALA A 156 16.72 -9.32 0.77
CA ALA A 156 16.80 -10.74 0.42
C ALA A 156 17.84 -10.98 -0.68
N PHE A 157 17.83 -10.15 -1.72
CA PHE A 157 18.83 -10.20 -2.77
C PHE A 157 20.25 -9.93 -2.24
N GLY A 158 20.39 -8.95 -1.35
CA GLY A 158 21.66 -8.64 -0.68
C GLY A 158 22.17 -9.80 0.21
N GLU A 159 21.24 -10.55 0.84
CA GLU A 159 21.58 -11.78 1.57
C GLU A 159 22.16 -12.82 0.62
N ASP A 160 21.44 -13.13 -0.48
CA ASP A 160 21.84 -14.16 -1.44
C ASP A 160 23.19 -13.86 -2.12
N LEU A 161 23.53 -12.58 -2.31
CA LEU A 161 24.81 -12.14 -2.88
C LEU A 161 25.91 -11.80 -1.84
N GLY A 162 25.62 -11.90 -0.55
CA GLY A 162 26.59 -11.64 0.52
C GLY A 162 26.87 -10.15 0.80
N TYR A 163 25.96 -9.24 0.42
CA TYR A 163 26.10 -7.80 0.73
C TYR A 163 25.80 -7.46 2.19
N LEU A 164 25.15 -8.33 2.96
CA LEU A 164 24.81 -8.05 4.35
C LEU A 164 25.98 -8.19 5.34
N ASN A 165 27.21 -8.29 4.84
CA ASN A 165 28.47 -8.32 5.61
C ASN A 165 28.56 -9.42 6.70
N ARG A 166 27.84 -10.53 6.53
CA ARG A 166 27.82 -11.65 7.50
C ARG A 166 29.09 -12.49 7.44
N ASP A 167 29.74 -12.53 6.27
CA ASP A 167 30.99 -13.25 6.01
C ASP A 167 32.23 -12.35 6.09
N GLY A 168 32.06 -11.03 6.34
CA GLY A 168 33.13 -10.04 6.39
C GLY A 168 33.79 -9.73 5.03
N ALA A 169 33.31 -10.32 3.93
CA ALA A 169 33.82 -10.08 2.60
C ALA A 169 33.31 -8.76 2.03
N VAL A 170 34.16 -8.02 1.32
CA VAL A 170 33.77 -6.78 0.63
C VAL A 170 33.27 -7.13 -0.78
N ARG A 171 32.11 -6.58 -1.15
CA ARG A 171 31.51 -6.69 -2.48
C ARG A 171 31.65 -5.37 -3.23
N GLU A 172 31.71 -5.43 -4.56
CA GLU A 172 31.71 -4.21 -5.37
C GLU A 172 30.36 -3.50 -5.25
N PRO A 173 30.33 -2.17 -5.04
CA PRO A 173 29.10 -1.40 -4.98
C PRO A 173 28.27 -1.56 -6.26
N MET A 174 26.96 -1.67 -6.13
CA MET A 174 26.06 -1.86 -7.27
C MET A 174 24.75 -1.10 -7.07
N LYS A 175 24.29 -0.38 -8.10
CA LYS A 175 22.95 0.17 -8.11
C LYS A 175 21.98 -0.83 -8.71
N VAL A 176 20.89 -1.04 -8.01
CA VAL A 176 19.84 -2.00 -8.38
C VAL A 176 18.53 -1.26 -8.56
N MET A 177 17.82 -1.57 -9.64
CA MET A 177 16.42 -1.18 -9.77
C MET A 177 15.55 -2.35 -9.34
N VAL A 178 14.72 -2.15 -8.33
CA VAL A 178 13.66 -3.10 -7.96
C VAL A 178 12.39 -2.65 -8.68
N TYR A 179 11.88 -3.52 -9.55
CA TYR A 179 10.64 -3.35 -10.29
C TYR A 179 9.62 -4.31 -9.70
N ASP A 180 8.70 -3.77 -8.90
CA ASP A 180 7.68 -4.53 -8.20
C ASP A 180 6.31 -4.32 -8.84
N LEU A 181 5.83 -5.33 -9.56
CA LEU A 181 4.49 -5.35 -10.13
C LEU A 181 3.69 -6.45 -9.45
N GLY A 182 2.98 -6.06 -8.39
CA GLY A 182 2.15 -6.93 -7.58
C GLY A 182 0.78 -7.19 -8.19
N GLY A 183 -0.13 -7.72 -7.34
CA GLY A 183 -1.53 -7.93 -7.74
C GLY A 183 -2.35 -6.65 -7.77
N GLY A 184 -2.00 -5.62 -6.99
CA GLY A 184 -2.79 -4.40 -6.85
C GLY A 184 -2.02 -3.09 -6.98
N THR A 185 -0.69 -3.14 -6.85
CA THR A 185 0.19 -1.96 -6.84
C THR A 185 1.38 -2.17 -7.75
N PHE A 186 1.95 -1.07 -8.20
CA PHE A 186 3.21 -1.01 -8.91
C PHE A 186 4.16 -0.06 -8.21
N ASP A 187 5.36 -0.54 -7.88
CA ASP A 187 6.45 0.25 -7.34
C ASP A 187 7.73 0.06 -8.14
N VAL A 188 8.50 1.11 -8.27
CA VAL A 188 9.85 1.04 -8.83
C VAL A 188 10.79 1.83 -7.93
N THR A 189 11.91 1.22 -7.53
CA THR A 189 12.84 1.79 -6.54
C THR A 189 14.27 1.59 -6.98
N LEU A 190 15.08 2.64 -6.90
CA LEU A 190 16.52 2.60 -7.11
C LEU A 190 17.22 2.49 -5.76
N ILE A 191 18.09 1.51 -5.64
CA ILE A 191 18.83 1.18 -4.41
C ILE A 191 20.31 1.10 -4.70
N ASP A 192 21.13 1.72 -3.86
CA ASP A 192 22.59 1.57 -3.82
C ASP A 192 22.92 0.47 -2.81
N LEU A 193 23.48 -0.62 -3.30
CA LEU A 193 23.96 -1.75 -2.50
C LEU A 193 25.47 -1.65 -2.32
N GLN A 194 25.88 -1.53 -1.09
CA GLN A 194 27.27 -1.61 -0.66
C GLN A 194 27.40 -2.67 0.43
N THR A 195 28.61 -3.18 0.66
CA THR A 195 28.83 -4.16 1.72
C THR A 195 28.45 -3.56 3.08
N GLY A 196 27.44 -4.13 3.72
CA GLY A 196 26.93 -3.66 5.01
C GLY A 196 26.11 -2.36 4.94
N ASP A 197 25.76 -1.84 3.75
CA ASP A 197 24.92 -0.64 3.62
C ASP A 197 23.96 -0.76 2.43
N LEU A 198 22.67 -0.62 2.70
CA LEU A 198 21.60 -0.59 1.72
C LEU A 198 20.92 0.77 1.76
N ARG A 199 21.02 1.52 0.68
CA ARG A 199 20.49 2.88 0.61
C ARG A 199 19.52 3.04 -0.54
N THR A 200 18.28 3.37 -0.23
CA THR A 200 17.31 3.81 -1.25
C THR A 200 17.75 5.18 -1.79
N ILE A 201 17.85 5.29 -3.12
CA ILE A 201 18.17 6.53 -3.83
C ILE A 201 16.89 7.30 -4.12
N ALA A 202 15.92 6.61 -4.72
CA ALA A 202 14.62 7.18 -5.08
C ALA A 202 13.58 6.07 -5.26
N THR A 203 12.31 6.42 -5.07
CA THR A 203 11.15 5.55 -5.31
C THR A 203 10.05 6.30 -6.03
N ASP A 204 9.26 5.57 -6.82
CA ASP A 204 8.06 6.05 -7.49
C ASP A 204 7.10 4.88 -7.69
N GLY A 205 5.79 5.13 -7.94
CA GLY A 205 4.84 4.04 -8.08
C GLY A 205 3.40 4.47 -8.33
N GLU A 206 2.51 3.48 -8.42
CA GLU A 206 1.08 3.67 -8.55
C GLU A 206 0.34 2.67 -7.65
N VAL A 207 -0.45 3.18 -6.71
CA VAL A 207 -1.18 2.36 -5.72
C VAL A 207 -2.43 1.67 -6.26
N GLU A 208 -2.82 2.01 -7.50
CA GLU A 208 -3.97 1.43 -8.21
C GLU A 208 -3.55 0.91 -9.60
N LEU A 209 -2.40 0.23 -9.66
CA LEU A 209 -1.90 -0.43 -10.86
C LEU A 209 -1.25 -1.77 -10.49
N GLY A 210 -1.87 -2.88 -10.86
CA GLY A 210 -1.37 -4.22 -10.60
C GLY A 210 -2.12 -5.29 -11.37
N GLY A 211 -1.80 -6.54 -11.16
CA GLY A 211 -2.37 -7.68 -11.89
C GLY A 211 -3.88 -7.71 -11.96
N HIS A 212 -4.57 -7.19 -10.94
CA HIS A 212 -6.02 -7.03 -10.93
C HIS A 212 -6.54 -6.11 -12.05
N ASP A 213 -5.77 -5.09 -12.44
CA ASP A 213 -6.16 -4.19 -13.52
C ASP A 213 -6.06 -4.89 -14.89
N TRP A 214 -5.07 -5.78 -15.06
CA TRP A 214 -4.99 -6.69 -16.21
C TRP A 214 -6.20 -7.65 -16.25
N ASP A 215 -6.60 -8.21 -15.10
CA ASP A 215 -7.78 -9.06 -15.00
C ASP A 215 -9.05 -8.29 -15.37
N MET A 216 -9.23 -7.07 -14.88
CA MET A 216 -10.38 -6.22 -15.21
C MET A 216 -10.47 -5.91 -16.71
N ARG A 217 -9.33 -5.69 -17.40
CA ARG A 217 -9.32 -5.53 -18.88
C ARG A 217 -9.83 -6.79 -19.59
N MET A 218 -9.49 -7.97 -19.06
CA MET A 218 -10.00 -9.22 -19.62
C MET A 218 -11.49 -9.42 -19.31
N VAL A 219 -11.93 -9.06 -18.12
CA VAL A 219 -13.37 -9.02 -17.78
C VAL A 219 -14.14 -8.13 -18.76
N ASP A 220 -13.65 -6.92 -19.02
CA ASP A 220 -14.28 -5.99 -19.96
C ASP A 220 -14.31 -6.53 -21.39
N TYR A 221 -13.20 -7.16 -21.82
CA TYR A 221 -13.13 -7.81 -23.14
C TYR A 221 -14.15 -8.96 -23.25
N MET A 222 -14.17 -9.88 -22.27
CA MET A 222 -15.12 -10.99 -22.21
C MET A 222 -16.58 -10.51 -22.23
N ALA A 223 -16.88 -9.47 -21.43
CA ALA A 223 -18.20 -8.87 -21.38
C ALA A 223 -18.60 -8.29 -22.74
N SER A 224 -17.69 -7.59 -23.43
CA SER A 224 -17.96 -7.01 -24.75
C SER A 224 -18.24 -8.06 -25.83
N VAL A 225 -17.56 -9.22 -25.74
CA VAL A 225 -17.83 -10.36 -26.66
C VAL A 225 -19.21 -10.93 -26.39
N PHE A 226 -19.52 -11.21 -25.11
CA PHE A 226 -20.80 -11.79 -24.71
C PHE A 226 -21.98 -10.87 -25.06
N GLU A 227 -21.86 -9.58 -24.76
CA GLU A 227 -22.90 -8.58 -25.04
C GLU A 227 -23.17 -8.45 -26.55
N ARG A 228 -22.14 -8.52 -27.39
CA ARG A 228 -22.27 -8.51 -28.86
C ARG A 228 -22.99 -9.76 -29.39
N GLU A 229 -22.74 -10.94 -28.80
CA GLU A 229 -23.35 -12.20 -29.22
C GLU A 229 -24.78 -12.38 -28.71
N HIS A 230 -25.07 -11.89 -27.50
CA HIS A 230 -26.30 -12.21 -26.78
C HIS A 230 -27.16 -11.01 -26.37
N GLY A 231 -26.65 -9.76 -26.52
CA GLY A 231 -27.37 -8.54 -26.20
C GLY A 231 -27.51 -8.24 -24.71
N GLU A 232 -26.74 -8.92 -23.86
CA GLU A 232 -26.79 -8.77 -22.39
C GLU A 232 -25.38 -8.55 -21.82
N ASP A 233 -25.24 -7.62 -20.86
CA ASP A 233 -23.99 -7.42 -20.13
C ASP A 233 -23.92 -8.38 -18.93
N PRO A 234 -23.04 -9.40 -18.97
CA PRO A 234 -22.95 -10.43 -17.94
C PRO A 234 -22.42 -9.89 -16.60
N ARG A 235 -21.77 -8.70 -16.60
CA ARG A 235 -21.22 -8.06 -15.38
C ARG A 235 -22.30 -7.57 -14.43
N ARG A 236 -23.56 -7.45 -14.88
CA ARG A 236 -24.70 -7.05 -14.03
C ARG A 236 -25.03 -8.08 -12.97
N SER A 237 -24.65 -9.34 -13.17
CA SER A 237 -24.78 -10.39 -12.17
C SER A 237 -23.51 -10.47 -11.33
N PRO A 238 -23.57 -10.27 -10.00
CA PRO A 238 -22.41 -10.42 -9.11
C PRO A 238 -21.75 -11.79 -9.22
N PHE A 239 -22.55 -12.86 -9.37
CA PHE A 239 -22.05 -14.23 -9.54
C PHE A 239 -21.28 -14.38 -10.86
N THR A 240 -21.85 -13.88 -11.97
CA THR A 240 -21.16 -13.97 -13.26
C THR A 240 -19.91 -13.11 -13.27
N LEU A 241 -19.96 -11.89 -12.70
CA LEU A 241 -18.78 -11.04 -12.58
C LEU A 241 -17.65 -11.72 -11.78
N GLN A 242 -17.99 -12.38 -10.67
CA GLN A 242 -16.99 -13.08 -9.86
C GLN A 242 -16.38 -14.28 -10.61
N ARG A 243 -17.19 -15.01 -11.41
CA ARG A 243 -16.68 -16.05 -12.32
C ARG A 243 -15.75 -15.47 -13.38
N MET A 244 -16.13 -14.36 -14.00
CA MET A 244 -15.30 -13.69 -15.01
C MET A 244 -13.96 -13.23 -14.43
N LEU A 245 -13.94 -12.73 -13.18
CA LEU A 245 -12.70 -12.35 -12.49
C LEU A 245 -11.78 -13.56 -12.27
N ALA A 246 -12.34 -14.70 -11.82
CA ALA A 246 -11.58 -15.92 -11.64
C ALA A 246 -11.00 -16.45 -12.99
N GLU A 247 -11.81 -16.47 -14.05
CA GLU A 247 -11.38 -16.85 -15.39
C GLU A 247 -10.32 -15.89 -15.97
N ALA A 248 -10.43 -14.59 -15.71
CA ALA A 248 -9.44 -13.60 -16.13
C ALA A 248 -8.08 -13.84 -15.45
N GLU A 249 -8.06 -14.06 -14.12
CA GLU A 249 -6.85 -14.37 -13.37
C GLU A 249 -6.20 -15.66 -13.90
N GLU A 250 -6.98 -16.74 -14.08
CA GLU A 250 -6.48 -18.02 -14.60
C GLU A 250 -5.98 -17.91 -16.03
N SER A 251 -6.70 -17.18 -16.88
CA SER A 251 -6.29 -16.90 -18.26
C SER A 251 -4.99 -16.11 -18.33
N LYS A 252 -4.80 -15.10 -17.47
CA LYS A 252 -3.54 -14.35 -17.35
C LYS A 252 -2.37 -15.27 -16.98
N HIS A 253 -2.55 -16.17 -16.02
CA HIS A 253 -1.54 -17.16 -15.64
C HIS A 253 -1.24 -18.12 -16.81
N THR A 254 -2.27 -18.64 -17.46
CA THR A 254 -2.13 -19.53 -18.61
C THR A 254 -1.40 -18.85 -19.78
N LEU A 255 -1.74 -17.60 -20.10
CA LEU A 255 -1.11 -16.83 -21.17
C LEU A 255 0.32 -16.41 -20.85
N SER A 256 0.73 -16.42 -19.58
CA SER A 256 2.15 -16.26 -19.22
C SER A 256 3.01 -17.47 -19.66
N ALA A 257 2.43 -18.67 -19.68
CA ALA A 257 3.11 -19.90 -20.09
C ALA A 257 2.80 -20.33 -21.54
N ARG A 258 1.56 -20.10 -22.01
CA ARG A 258 1.05 -20.56 -23.32
C ARG A 258 0.70 -19.37 -24.20
N SER A 259 0.62 -19.60 -25.54
CA SER A 259 0.26 -18.56 -26.51
C SER A 259 -1.24 -18.30 -26.64
N ARG A 260 -2.09 -19.21 -26.14
CA ARG A 260 -3.57 -19.09 -26.21
C ARG A 260 -4.27 -19.87 -25.10
N THR A 261 -5.48 -19.45 -24.77
CA THR A 261 -6.44 -20.16 -23.92
C THR A 261 -7.85 -20.02 -24.49
N ILE A 262 -8.80 -20.82 -24.00
CA ILE A 262 -10.21 -20.77 -24.38
C ILE A 262 -11.03 -20.59 -23.11
N ILE A 263 -11.91 -19.61 -23.11
CA ILE A 263 -12.80 -19.26 -22.00
C ILE A 263 -14.23 -19.65 -22.38
N HIS A 264 -14.92 -20.32 -21.48
CA HIS A 264 -16.34 -20.66 -21.60
C HIS A 264 -17.16 -19.79 -20.66
N LEU A 265 -17.68 -18.66 -21.17
CA LEU A 265 -18.48 -17.73 -20.39
C LEU A 265 -19.97 -18.05 -20.54
N THR A 266 -20.60 -18.46 -19.43
CA THR A 266 -22.04 -18.75 -19.37
C THR A 266 -22.75 -17.74 -18.48
N HIS A 267 -23.85 -17.16 -18.98
CA HIS A 267 -24.75 -16.27 -18.25
C HIS A 267 -26.19 -16.43 -18.79
N ASN A 268 -27.19 -16.59 -17.90
CA ASN A 268 -28.60 -16.75 -18.26
C ASN A 268 -28.84 -17.78 -19.38
N ASP A 269 -28.30 -19.03 -19.20
CA ASP A 269 -28.39 -20.16 -20.16
C ASP A 269 -27.77 -19.91 -21.54
N LYS A 270 -27.08 -18.79 -21.75
CA LYS A 270 -26.31 -18.47 -22.96
C LYS A 270 -24.82 -18.67 -22.70
N THR A 271 -24.10 -19.15 -23.70
CA THR A 271 -22.66 -19.42 -23.58
C THR A 271 -21.90 -18.84 -24.77
N SER A 272 -20.81 -18.14 -24.45
CA SER A 272 -19.81 -17.69 -25.44
C SER A 272 -18.54 -18.52 -25.28
N HIS A 273 -17.92 -18.82 -26.44
CA HIS A 273 -16.61 -19.51 -26.51
C HIS A 273 -15.56 -18.50 -26.98
N ILE A 274 -14.77 -18.00 -26.05
CA ILE A 274 -13.84 -16.90 -26.30
C ILE A 274 -12.42 -17.47 -26.43
N VAL A 275 -11.83 -17.37 -27.63
CA VAL A 275 -10.43 -17.70 -27.84
C VAL A 275 -9.60 -16.47 -27.53
N LEU A 276 -8.74 -16.57 -26.52
CA LEU A 276 -7.86 -15.49 -26.09
C LEU A 276 -6.40 -15.87 -26.40
N SER A 277 -5.74 -15.09 -27.26
CA SER A 277 -4.30 -15.22 -27.52
C SER A 277 -3.48 -14.31 -26.61
N ARG A 278 -2.18 -14.65 -26.39
CA ARG A 278 -1.25 -13.77 -25.67
C ARG A 278 -1.12 -12.40 -26.37
N ASP A 279 -1.05 -12.38 -27.70
CA ASP A 279 -0.93 -11.12 -28.45
C ASP A 279 -2.15 -10.22 -28.24
N LEU A 280 -3.36 -10.80 -28.23
CA LEU A 280 -4.58 -10.04 -27.94
C LEU A 280 -4.60 -9.54 -26.49
N PHE A 281 -4.21 -10.38 -25.54
CA PHE A 281 -4.08 -9.98 -24.11
C PHE A 281 -3.10 -8.81 -23.96
N GLU A 282 -1.91 -8.90 -24.56
CA GLU A 282 -0.89 -7.85 -24.53
C GLU A 282 -1.38 -6.55 -25.21
N GLN A 283 -2.14 -6.67 -26.31
CA GLN A 283 -2.75 -5.52 -26.99
C GLN A 283 -3.80 -4.83 -26.12
N GLN A 284 -4.69 -5.58 -25.45
CA GLN A 284 -5.76 -5.04 -24.60
C GLN A 284 -5.23 -4.38 -23.31
N THR A 285 -3.99 -4.69 -22.92
CA THR A 285 -3.36 -4.23 -21.69
C THR A 285 -2.10 -3.39 -21.91
N ALA A 286 -1.83 -2.99 -23.17
CA ALA A 286 -0.62 -2.26 -23.53
C ALA A 286 -0.46 -0.93 -22.79
N ASP A 287 -1.56 -0.21 -22.57
CA ASP A 287 -1.57 1.05 -21.84
C ASP A 287 -1.18 0.89 -20.37
N LEU A 288 -1.57 -0.22 -19.73
CA LEU A 288 -1.19 -0.52 -18.35
C LEU A 288 0.32 -0.75 -18.25
N LEU A 289 0.91 -1.49 -19.19
CA LEU A 289 2.35 -1.70 -19.25
C LEU A 289 3.11 -0.40 -19.55
N GLU A 290 2.58 0.46 -20.43
CA GLU A 290 3.21 1.75 -20.75
C GLU A 290 3.25 2.70 -19.54
N ARG A 291 2.25 2.65 -18.65
CA ARG A 291 2.28 3.40 -17.37
C ARG A 291 3.49 2.99 -16.53
N THR A 292 3.75 1.68 -16.38
CA THR A 292 4.92 1.20 -15.63
C THR A 292 6.24 1.59 -16.29
N ARG A 293 6.30 1.55 -17.62
CA ARG A 293 7.46 2.01 -18.41
C ARG A 293 7.74 3.48 -18.17
N TYR A 294 6.71 4.31 -18.23
CA TYR A 294 6.81 5.75 -18.00
C TYR A 294 7.33 6.07 -16.60
N THR A 295 6.74 5.48 -15.55
CA THR A 295 7.14 5.68 -14.16
C THR A 295 8.60 5.26 -13.93
N SER A 296 9.03 4.12 -14.52
CA SER A 296 10.43 3.67 -14.43
C SER A 296 11.41 4.67 -15.06
N ARG A 297 11.05 5.29 -16.18
CA ARG A 297 11.88 6.35 -16.81
C ARG A 297 11.93 7.61 -15.98
N GLN A 298 10.78 8.02 -15.41
CA GLN A 298 10.70 9.22 -14.56
C GLN A 298 11.52 9.06 -13.28
N LEU A 299 11.48 7.88 -12.65
CA LEU A 299 12.30 7.60 -11.48
C LEU A 299 13.78 7.79 -11.77
N LEU A 300 14.28 7.22 -12.88
CA LEU A 300 15.69 7.33 -13.25
C LEU A 300 16.10 8.79 -13.51
N ALA A 301 15.25 9.54 -14.22
CA ALA A 301 15.47 10.97 -14.48
C ALA A 301 15.48 11.78 -13.18
N THR A 302 14.55 11.52 -12.25
CA THR A 302 14.49 12.18 -10.94
C THR A 302 15.74 11.90 -10.10
N ALA A 303 16.28 10.68 -10.18
CA ALA A 303 17.52 10.30 -9.50
C ALA A 303 18.79 10.88 -10.16
N GLY A 304 18.68 11.53 -11.32
CA GLY A 304 19.83 12.03 -12.08
C GLY A 304 20.74 10.94 -12.64
N LEU A 305 20.20 9.72 -12.82
CA LEU A 305 20.91 8.53 -13.29
C LEU A 305 20.57 8.19 -14.74
N GLN A 306 21.42 7.37 -15.35
CA GLN A 306 21.20 6.78 -16.68
C GLN A 306 21.14 5.25 -16.55
N TRP A 307 20.58 4.54 -17.55
CA TRP A 307 20.47 3.08 -17.50
C TRP A 307 21.83 2.37 -17.35
N LYS A 308 22.90 2.95 -17.88
CA LYS A 308 24.27 2.44 -17.72
C LYS A 308 24.78 2.43 -16.27
N ASP A 309 24.15 3.26 -15.39
CA ASP A 309 24.51 3.36 -13.99
C ASP A 309 23.80 2.30 -13.14
N VAL A 310 22.82 1.60 -13.72
CA VAL A 310 22.05 0.51 -13.10
C VAL A 310 22.74 -0.82 -13.41
N GLY A 311 23.22 -1.50 -12.40
CA GLY A 311 23.91 -2.78 -12.55
C GLY A 311 22.96 -3.96 -12.75
N ARG A 312 21.78 -3.93 -12.10
CA ARG A 312 20.76 -4.99 -12.19
C ARG A 312 19.34 -4.46 -12.08
N ILE A 313 18.40 -5.22 -12.64
CA ILE A 313 16.95 -5.00 -12.47
C ILE A 313 16.39 -6.26 -11.81
N LEU A 314 15.89 -6.11 -10.60
CA LEU A 314 15.20 -7.17 -9.86
C LEU A 314 13.72 -7.08 -10.15
N MET A 315 13.11 -8.20 -10.53
CA MET A 315 11.66 -8.30 -10.70
C MET A 315 11.04 -8.95 -9.48
N THR A 316 10.13 -8.26 -8.81
CA THR A 316 9.31 -8.77 -7.70
C THR A 316 7.83 -8.56 -7.98
N GLY A 317 6.97 -9.27 -7.23
CA GLY A 317 5.53 -9.29 -7.48
C GLY A 317 5.11 -10.26 -8.59
N GLY A 318 4.03 -11.01 -8.34
CA GLY A 318 3.58 -12.11 -9.21
C GLY A 318 3.28 -11.70 -10.65
N SER A 319 2.88 -10.44 -10.88
CA SER A 319 2.53 -9.93 -12.22
C SER A 319 3.76 -9.70 -13.13
N THR A 320 4.98 -9.66 -12.57
CA THR A 320 6.22 -9.64 -13.35
C THR A 320 6.48 -10.94 -14.13
N ARG A 321 5.74 -12.01 -13.83
CA ARG A 321 5.78 -13.27 -14.56
C ARG A 321 5.20 -13.17 -15.98
N MET A 322 4.42 -12.12 -16.27
CA MET A 322 3.93 -11.84 -17.64
C MET A 322 5.11 -11.56 -18.58
N PRO A 323 5.26 -12.31 -19.72
CA PRO A 323 6.41 -12.17 -20.62
C PRO A 323 6.63 -10.77 -21.17
N MET A 324 5.53 -10.01 -21.36
CA MET A 324 5.58 -8.62 -21.83
C MET A 324 6.37 -7.70 -20.90
N VAL A 325 6.39 -7.97 -19.59
CA VAL A 325 7.11 -7.15 -18.60
C VAL A 325 8.62 -7.25 -18.78
N ALA A 326 9.16 -8.47 -18.78
CA ALA A 326 10.59 -8.67 -18.96
C ALA A 326 11.08 -8.17 -20.33
N ARG A 327 10.29 -8.38 -21.39
CA ARG A 327 10.57 -7.86 -22.72
C ARG A 327 10.63 -6.33 -22.73
N MET A 328 9.63 -5.67 -22.15
CA MET A 328 9.59 -4.21 -22.05
C MET A 328 10.79 -3.67 -21.27
N LEU A 329 11.14 -4.28 -20.14
CA LEU A 329 12.30 -3.85 -19.32
C LEU A 329 13.61 -3.98 -20.12
N LYS A 330 13.83 -5.11 -20.81
CA LYS A 330 15.00 -5.31 -21.65
C LYS A 330 15.08 -4.29 -22.79
N GLU A 331 13.98 -4.04 -23.48
CA GLU A 331 13.91 -3.03 -24.55
C GLU A 331 14.17 -1.61 -24.04
N LEU A 332 13.61 -1.27 -22.85
CA LEU A 332 13.76 0.06 -22.24
C LEU A 332 15.19 0.33 -21.78
N THR A 333 15.83 -0.65 -21.19
CA THR A 333 17.06 -0.47 -20.40
C THR A 333 18.31 -1.05 -21.05
N GLY A 334 18.16 -2.02 -21.96
CA GLY A 334 19.24 -2.84 -22.49
C GLY A 334 19.76 -3.91 -21.51
N ILE A 335 19.21 -3.98 -20.28
CA ILE A 335 19.61 -4.90 -19.22
C ILE A 335 18.64 -6.07 -19.20
N GLU A 336 19.17 -7.30 -19.15
CA GLU A 336 18.33 -8.49 -18.91
C GLU A 336 17.87 -8.50 -17.46
N PRO A 337 16.54 -8.53 -17.18
CA PRO A 337 16.05 -8.57 -15.81
C PRO A 337 16.54 -9.82 -15.06
N ASP A 338 16.96 -9.62 -13.81
CA ASP A 338 17.44 -10.69 -12.94
C ASP A 338 16.26 -11.52 -12.41
N ARG A 339 16.40 -12.85 -12.49
CA ARG A 339 15.42 -13.84 -12.05
C ARG A 339 15.97 -14.78 -10.98
N SER A 340 17.10 -14.43 -10.37
CA SER A 340 17.76 -15.26 -9.36
C SER A 340 16.98 -15.35 -8.06
N VAL A 341 16.19 -14.33 -7.75
CA VAL A 341 15.33 -14.29 -6.57
C VAL A 341 13.89 -14.67 -6.96
N ASN A 342 13.27 -15.53 -6.15
CA ASN A 342 11.85 -15.85 -6.35
C ASN A 342 10.99 -14.63 -6.00
N PRO A 343 10.23 -14.06 -6.95
CA PRO A 343 9.44 -12.86 -6.73
C PRO A 343 8.34 -13.00 -5.66
N ASP A 344 7.90 -14.23 -5.36
CA ASP A 344 6.86 -14.50 -4.36
C ASP A 344 7.44 -14.67 -2.93
N GLU A 345 8.77 -14.74 -2.79
CA GLU A 345 9.46 -15.04 -1.52
C GLU A 345 10.32 -13.87 -1.02
N ALA A 346 10.90 -13.12 -1.96
CA ALA A 346 11.91 -12.11 -1.68
C ALA A 346 11.46 -11.08 -0.64
N VAL A 347 10.22 -10.61 -0.76
CA VAL A 347 9.66 -9.56 0.08
C VAL A 347 9.50 -10.05 1.53
N ALA A 348 8.94 -11.24 1.74
CA ALA A 348 8.80 -11.82 3.08
C ALA A 348 10.15 -12.12 3.74
N ARG A 349 11.09 -12.70 2.98
CA ARG A 349 12.47 -12.98 3.44
C ARG A 349 13.19 -11.70 3.88
N GLY A 350 13.14 -10.67 3.05
CA GLY A 350 13.74 -9.38 3.35
C GLY A 350 13.11 -8.67 4.54
N ALA A 351 11.79 -8.78 4.71
CA ALA A 351 11.09 -8.27 5.90
C ALA A 351 11.57 -8.96 7.19
N ALA A 352 11.82 -10.28 7.15
CA ALA A 352 12.38 -11.02 8.29
C ALA A 352 13.82 -10.55 8.62
N LEU A 353 14.65 -10.29 7.61
CA LEU A 353 15.99 -9.72 7.78
C LEU A 353 15.94 -8.32 8.39
N TYR A 354 14.97 -7.51 7.97
CA TYR A 354 14.76 -6.18 8.53
C TYR A 354 14.28 -6.26 9.99
N ALA A 355 13.44 -7.23 10.34
CA ALA A 355 13.05 -7.49 11.72
C ALA A 355 14.28 -7.87 12.60
N GLU A 356 15.17 -8.72 12.10
CA GLU A 356 16.43 -9.04 12.77
C GLU A 356 17.32 -7.79 12.98
N TYR A 357 17.42 -6.95 11.94
CA TYR A 357 18.14 -5.68 12.01
C TYR A 357 17.61 -4.77 13.12
N LEU A 358 16.28 -4.57 13.21
CA LEU A 358 15.67 -3.73 14.24
C LEU A 358 15.88 -4.30 15.64
N MET A 359 15.75 -5.60 15.81
CA MET A 359 15.98 -6.27 17.09
C MET A 359 17.44 -6.16 17.52
N ALA A 360 18.37 -6.24 16.58
CA ALA A 360 19.80 -6.04 16.86
C ALA A 360 20.12 -4.59 17.27
N GLN A 361 19.43 -3.60 16.72
CA GLN A 361 19.55 -2.20 17.14
C GLN A 361 19.05 -1.95 18.57
N GLN A 362 18.00 -2.65 19.00
CA GLN A 362 17.43 -2.53 20.34
C GLN A 362 18.22 -3.30 21.41
N GLY A 363 19.01 -4.30 20.99
CA GLY A 363 19.80 -5.14 21.88
C GLY A 363 21.19 -4.56 22.14
N ALA A 364 21.61 -4.48 23.41
CA ALA A 364 22.92 -3.97 23.79
C ALA A 364 24.12 -4.85 23.36
N GLU A 365 23.87 -6.13 23.00
CA GLU A 365 24.92 -7.13 22.81
C GLU A 365 25.37 -7.37 21.36
N LYS A 366 24.57 -7.00 20.35
CA LYS A 366 24.91 -7.19 18.93
C LYS A 366 24.61 -5.93 18.12
N ARG A 367 25.63 -5.40 17.45
CA ARG A 367 25.43 -4.38 16.41
C ARG A 367 24.86 -5.07 15.15
N PRO A 368 23.95 -4.39 14.40
CA PRO A 368 23.52 -4.88 13.10
C PRO A 368 24.73 -5.11 12.18
N SER A 369 24.68 -6.16 11.37
CA SER A 369 25.72 -6.44 10.37
C SER A 369 25.62 -5.55 9.13
N PHE A 370 24.53 -4.80 9.01
CA PHE A 370 24.26 -3.90 7.88
C PHE A 370 23.41 -2.70 8.34
N ASN A 371 23.37 -1.66 7.50
CA ASN A 371 22.52 -0.49 7.67
C ASN A 371 21.47 -0.43 6.57
N VAL A 372 20.32 0.19 6.87
CA VAL A 372 19.27 0.46 5.90
C VAL A 372 18.90 1.94 5.97
N THR A 373 18.97 2.63 4.84
CA THR A 373 18.54 4.02 4.72
C THR A 373 17.42 4.11 3.68
N ASN A 374 16.21 4.50 4.10
CA ASN A 374 15.07 4.72 3.23
C ASN A 374 14.93 6.21 2.86
N VAL A 375 14.05 6.49 1.89
CA VAL A 375 13.60 7.84 1.54
C VAL A 375 12.09 7.93 1.76
N ASN A 376 11.56 9.17 1.90
CA ASN A 376 10.12 9.40 1.86
C ASN A 376 9.60 9.30 0.42
N ALA A 377 8.46 8.66 0.22
CA ALA A 377 7.86 8.52 -1.11
C ALA A 377 7.15 9.80 -1.58
N HIS A 378 6.60 10.57 -0.65
CA HIS A 378 5.82 11.78 -0.94
C HIS A 378 6.40 13.00 -0.25
N SER A 379 6.25 14.17 -0.86
CA SER A 379 6.61 15.43 -0.23
C SER A 379 5.70 15.73 0.95
N LEU A 380 6.29 16.24 2.04
CA LEU A 380 5.59 16.65 3.24
C LEU A 380 5.64 18.18 3.36
N GLY A 381 4.48 18.79 3.60
CA GLY A 381 4.35 20.22 3.66
C GLY A 381 3.24 20.70 4.58
N VAL A 382 3.01 21.99 4.57
CA VAL A 382 1.93 22.65 5.31
C VAL A 382 1.06 23.48 4.39
N GLU A 383 -0.23 23.57 4.72
CA GLU A 383 -1.09 24.56 4.08
C GLU A 383 -0.71 25.96 4.56
N ALA A 384 -0.20 26.79 3.66
CA ALA A 384 0.15 28.18 3.91
C ALA A 384 -0.54 29.09 2.90
N VAL A 385 -0.66 30.39 3.25
CA VAL A 385 -1.16 31.41 2.33
C VAL A 385 0.02 32.07 1.63
N ASP A 386 0.04 32.01 0.32
CA ASP A 386 1.03 32.70 -0.51
C ASP A 386 0.81 34.22 -0.37
N PRO A 387 1.80 34.99 0.11
CA PRO A 387 1.66 36.42 0.36
C PRO A 387 1.39 37.24 -0.90
N ASN A 388 1.83 36.78 -2.08
CA ASN A 388 1.69 37.51 -3.35
C ASN A 388 0.31 37.32 -3.97
N THR A 389 -0.26 36.09 -3.86
CA THR A 389 -1.52 35.70 -4.51
C THR A 389 -2.70 35.62 -3.55
N ASN A 390 -2.46 35.67 -2.24
CA ASN A 390 -3.42 35.41 -1.16
C ASN A 390 -4.19 34.05 -1.29
N ARG A 391 -3.63 33.10 -2.04
CA ARG A 391 -4.18 31.77 -2.21
C ARG A 391 -3.52 30.78 -1.27
N LYS A 392 -4.28 29.78 -0.84
CA LYS A 392 -3.73 28.64 -0.10
C LYS A 392 -2.84 27.81 -1.01
N ARG A 393 -1.69 27.40 -0.50
CA ARG A 393 -0.71 26.57 -1.18
C ARG A 393 -0.11 25.53 -0.25
N ASN A 394 0.24 24.39 -0.81
CA ASN A 394 1.11 23.42 -0.15
C ASN A 394 2.55 23.96 -0.16
N ARG A 395 3.08 24.30 1.01
CA ARG A 395 4.48 24.66 1.19
C ARG A 395 5.24 23.42 1.65
N VAL A 396 6.00 22.84 0.75
CA VAL A 396 6.79 21.61 0.98
C VAL A 396 7.98 21.94 1.88
N LEU A 397 8.13 21.21 3.00
CA LEU A 397 9.26 21.25 3.92
C LEU A 397 10.24 20.11 3.65
N ILE A 398 9.74 18.88 3.50
CA ILE A 398 10.55 17.70 3.18
C ILE A 398 10.13 17.22 1.78
N PRO A 399 10.94 17.46 0.74
CA PRO A 399 10.65 16.98 -0.61
C PRO A 399 10.65 15.43 -0.67
N ARG A 400 9.92 14.86 -1.64
CA ARG A 400 9.99 13.42 -1.95
C ARG A 400 11.44 12.98 -2.22
N ASN A 401 11.72 11.72 -1.95
CA ASN A 401 13.04 11.12 -2.11
C ASN A 401 14.13 11.78 -1.22
N THR A 402 13.75 12.39 -0.09
CA THR A 402 14.70 12.86 0.93
C THR A 402 15.11 11.67 1.81
N PRO A 403 16.42 11.42 2.02
CA PRO A 403 16.89 10.36 2.93
C PRO A 403 16.39 10.55 4.37
N LEU A 404 16.01 9.44 5.02
CA LEU A 404 15.53 9.38 6.38
C LEU A 404 16.63 8.86 7.35
N PRO A 405 16.72 9.40 8.57
CA PRO A 405 15.87 10.42 9.16
C PRO A 405 16.13 11.83 8.61
N SER A 406 15.10 12.67 8.58
CA SER A 406 15.22 14.06 8.13
C SER A 406 14.54 15.04 9.09
N ARG A 407 15.18 16.19 9.32
CA ARG A 407 14.62 17.30 10.09
C ARG A 407 14.66 18.57 9.27
N ARG A 408 13.53 19.28 9.18
CA ARG A 408 13.41 20.57 8.48
C ARG A 408 12.59 21.52 9.31
N THR A 409 13.06 22.76 9.39
CA THR A 409 12.35 23.88 10.04
C THR A 409 12.15 24.98 9.02
N GLU A 410 10.94 25.53 8.94
CA GLU A 410 10.61 26.68 8.12
C GLU A 410 9.83 27.71 8.95
N GLU A 411 10.04 28.99 8.63
CA GLU A 411 9.37 30.09 9.33
C GLU A 411 8.18 30.59 8.50
N PHE A 412 7.05 30.68 9.15
CA PHE A 412 5.80 31.23 8.65
C PHE A 412 5.44 32.49 9.43
N ALA A 413 4.42 33.20 9.00
CA ALA A 413 3.97 34.42 9.62
C ALA A 413 2.47 34.41 9.90
N THR A 414 2.04 35.09 10.97
CA THR A 414 0.62 35.31 11.25
C THR A 414 -0.01 36.17 10.16
N LYS A 415 -1.21 35.79 9.68
CA LYS A 415 -1.89 36.45 8.56
C LYS A 415 -2.44 37.81 8.93
N THR A 416 -2.89 37.99 10.16
CA THR A 416 -3.56 39.21 10.63
C THR A 416 -2.98 39.69 11.95
N ALA A 417 -3.06 41.00 12.20
CA ALA A 417 -2.78 41.52 13.53
C ALA A 417 -3.79 40.94 14.56
N ASN A 418 -3.35 40.82 15.79
CA ASN A 418 -4.16 40.31 16.92
C ASN A 418 -4.72 38.89 16.69
N GLN A 419 -4.04 38.07 15.88
CA GLN A 419 -4.42 36.68 15.64
C GLN A 419 -4.29 35.87 16.95
N ARG A 420 -5.36 35.15 17.35
CA ARG A 420 -5.45 34.42 18.61
C ARG A 420 -5.14 32.94 18.50
N THR A 421 -5.11 32.44 17.27
CA THR A 421 -4.84 31.02 16.99
C THR A 421 -4.03 30.88 15.70
N VAL A 422 -3.12 29.90 15.67
CA VAL A 422 -2.45 29.45 14.44
C VAL A 422 -2.80 28.00 14.21
N VAL A 423 -3.34 27.72 13.03
CA VAL A 423 -3.66 26.34 12.59
C VAL A 423 -2.55 25.89 11.67
N VAL A 424 -1.94 24.75 11.96
CA VAL A 424 -0.98 24.07 11.10
C VAL A 424 -1.66 22.82 10.55
N GLN A 425 -1.93 22.80 9.26
CA GLN A 425 -2.43 21.63 8.54
C GLN A 425 -1.26 20.99 7.81
N VAL A 426 -1.00 19.72 8.12
CA VAL A 426 0.08 18.94 7.53
C VAL A 426 -0.44 18.20 6.32
N LEU A 427 0.26 18.36 5.20
CA LEU A 427 -0.10 17.82 3.90
C LEU A 427 0.97 16.84 3.41
N GLU A 428 0.52 15.80 2.73
CA GLU A 428 1.35 14.85 2.00
C GLU A 428 0.96 14.87 0.52
N GLY A 429 1.91 15.10 -0.37
CA GLY A 429 1.70 15.14 -1.82
C GLY A 429 2.49 16.22 -2.54
N GLU A 430 2.52 16.10 -3.88
CA GLU A 430 3.37 16.91 -4.76
C GLU A 430 2.66 18.17 -5.30
N SER A 431 1.32 18.21 -5.21
CA SER A 431 0.55 19.31 -5.78
C SER A 431 0.75 20.60 -4.97
N LEU A 432 0.84 21.73 -5.67
CA LEU A 432 0.81 23.06 -5.04
C LEU A 432 -0.58 23.40 -4.48
N GLU A 433 -1.64 22.73 -4.96
CA GLU A 433 -3.02 22.90 -4.49
C GLU A 433 -3.29 21.98 -3.29
N PRO A 434 -3.56 22.52 -2.07
CA PRO A 434 -3.80 21.69 -0.88
C PRO A 434 -4.92 20.67 -1.02
N SER A 435 -5.96 20.98 -1.79
CA SER A 435 -7.10 20.08 -2.05
C SER A 435 -6.76 18.82 -2.84
N GLN A 436 -5.60 18.80 -3.50
CA GLN A 436 -5.06 17.67 -4.25
C GLN A 436 -3.99 16.90 -3.45
N CYS A 437 -3.73 17.29 -2.21
CA CYS A 437 -2.84 16.62 -1.29
C CYS A 437 -3.64 15.89 -0.21
N SER A 438 -3.08 14.84 0.35
CA SER A 438 -3.64 14.16 1.52
C SER A 438 -3.39 15.00 2.77
N MET A 439 -4.44 15.36 3.50
CA MET A 439 -4.29 15.98 4.81
C MET A 439 -4.00 14.90 5.84
N ILE A 440 -2.78 14.86 6.36
CA ILE A 440 -2.31 13.81 7.26
C ILE A 440 -2.33 14.22 8.75
N GLY A 441 -2.55 15.50 9.03
CA GLY A 441 -2.69 15.97 10.41
C GLY A 441 -3.01 17.44 10.52
N ARG A 442 -3.49 17.83 11.72
CA ARG A 442 -3.82 19.22 12.04
C ARG A 442 -3.49 19.51 13.49
N THR A 443 -2.78 20.60 13.77
CA THR A 443 -2.58 21.11 15.13
C THR A 443 -2.92 22.57 15.22
N VAL A 444 -3.18 23.06 16.44
CA VAL A 444 -3.61 24.44 16.68
C VAL A 444 -2.89 25.02 17.89
N ILE A 445 -2.09 26.07 17.67
CA ILE A 445 -1.61 26.93 18.75
C ILE A 445 -2.77 27.84 19.15
N ARG A 446 -3.21 27.76 20.40
CA ARG A 446 -4.34 28.53 20.95
C ARG A 446 -3.86 29.59 21.96
N ASN A 447 -4.74 30.53 22.28
CA ASN A 447 -4.52 31.53 23.33
C ASN A 447 -3.25 32.36 23.12
N LEU A 448 -2.97 32.72 21.88
CA LEU A 448 -1.89 33.67 21.58
C LEU A 448 -2.16 35.02 22.30
N PRO A 449 -1.10 35.75 22.74
CA PRO A 449 -1.23 37.02 23.38
C PRO A 449 -2.03 38.03 22.55
N PRO A 450 -2.76 38.97 23.21
CA PRO A 450 -3.35 40.09 22.50
C PRO A 450 -2.28 40.99 21.90
N ASN A 451 -2.64 41.75 20.89
CA ASN A 451 -1.80 42.75 20.23
C ASN A 451 -0.58 42.19 19.50
N LEU A 452 -0.56 40.91 19.11
CA LEU A 452 0.46 40.41 18.21
C LEU A 452 0.36 41.12 16.86
N PRO A 453 1.46 41.68 16.34
CA PRO A 453 1.49 42.26 15.01
C PRO A 453 1.19 41.23 13.92
N GLN A 454 0.64 41.69 12.80
CA GLN A 454 0.66 40.93 11.55
C GLN A 454 2.11 40.57 11.19
N GLY A 455 2.37 39.37 10.70
CA GLY A 455 3.72 38.95 10.36
C GLY A 455 4.52 38.38 11.53
N SER A 456 3.89 38.14 12.70
CA SER A 456 4.58 37.51 13.83
C SER A 456 5.07 36.11 13.45
N PRO A 457 6.37 35.77 13.71
CA PRO A 457 6.99 34.56 13.18
C PRO A 457 6.52 33.29 13.93
N VAL A 458 6.20 32.26 13.14
CA VAL A 458 5.83 30.92 13.60
C VAL A 458 6.78 29.92 12.94
N GLN A 459 7.57 29.23 13.74
CA GLN A 459 8.44 28.16 13.27
C GLN A 459 7.69 26.85 13.25
N VAL A 460 7.73 26.14 12.13
CA VAL A 460 7.20 24.78 11.97
C VAL A 460 8.37 23.86 11.68
N THR A 461 8.55 22.87 12.53
CA THR A 461 9.60 21.85 12.41
C THR A 461 8.98 20.49 12.14
N PHE A 462 9.45 19.84 11.08
CA PHE A 462 9.16 18.45 10.75
C PHE A 462 10.35 17.58 11.12
N GLU A 463 10.14 16.54 11.89
CA GLU A 463 11.09 15.48 12.19
C GLU A 463 10.54 14.15 11.68
N TYR A 464 11.13 13.65 10.60
CA TYR A 464 10.71 12.40 9.98
C TYR A 464 11.75 11.32 10.27
N GLY A 465 11.38 10.37 11.13
CA GLY A 465 12.28 9.32 11.61
C GLY A 465 12.57 8.25 10.57
N SER A 466 13.62 7.47 10.80
CA SER A 466 13.97 6.29 9.97
C SER A 466 12.86 5.23 9.95
N ASN A 467 12.01 5.20 10.98
CA ASN A 467 10.85 4.33 11.11
C ASN A 467 9.58 4.87 10.40
N GLY A 468 9.70 5.93 9.59
CA GLY A 468 8.57 6.53 8.90
C GLY A 468 7.59 7.28 9.80
N ARG A 469 7.92 7.60 11.05
CA ARG A 469 7.09 8.43 11.92
C ARG A 469 7.41 9.90 11.73
N LEU A 470 6.39 10.71 11.46
CA LEU A 470 6.50 12.15 11.35
C LEU A 470 6.02 12.82 12.66
N SER A 471 6.90 13.62 13.26
CA SER A 471 6.58 14.54 14.35
C SER A 471 6.59 15.97 13.82
N VAL A 472 5.60 16.75 14.20
CA VAL A 472 5.48 18.16 13.81
C VAL A 472 5.39 19.04 15.05
N THR A 473 6.33 19.97 15.15
CA THR A 473 6.35 20.99 16.19
C THR A 473 6.05 22.35 15.58
N ALA A 474 5.09 23.06 16.14
CA ALA A 474 4.85 24.47 15.80
C ALA A 474 5.11 25.35 17.00
N ARG A 475 5.97 26.39 16.84
CA ARG A 475 6.41 27.30 17.90
C ARG A 475 6.22 28.75 17.48
N MET A 476 5.55 29.52 18.31
CA MET A 476 5.49 30.98 18.19
C MET A 476 6.79 31.57 18.74
N VAL A 477 7.59 32.20 17.90
CA VAL A 477 8.95 32.65 18.27
C VAL A 477 8.94 33.67 19.40
N TRP A 478 8.04 34.67 19.38
CA TRP A 478 8.01 35.76 20.36
C TRP A 478 7.45 35.38 21.72
N THR A 479 6.59 34.36 21.80
CA THR A 479 5.96 33.96 23.07
C THR A 479 6.51 32.65 23.59
N ASN A 480 7.31 31.96 22.79
CA ASN A 480 7.83 30.61 23.06
C ASN A 480 6.72 29.57 23.32
N GLN A 481 5.47 29.87 22.93
CA GLN A 481 4.39 28.89 22.97
C GLN A 481 4.63 27.84 21.88
N GLU A 482 4.57 26.58 22.28
CA GLU A 482 4.86 25.44 21.42
C GLU A 482 3.74 24.41 21.50
N VAL A 483 3.43 23.79 20.38
CA VAL A 483 2.55 22.61 20.30
C VAL A 483 3.26 21.53 19.52
N HIS A 484 3.22 20.34 20.08
CA HIS A 484 3.65 19.13 19.41
C HIS A 484 2.43 18.44 18.83
N LEU A 485 2.58 17.95 17.62
CA LEU A 485 1.66 17.04 16.97
C LEU A 485 2.44 15.77 16.70
N GLU A 486 2.26 14.76 17.51
CA GLU A 486 2.38 13.40 17.03
C GLU A 486 1.17 13.17 16.16
N LEU A 487 1.39 12.83 14.90
CA LEU A 487 0.29 12.73 13.95
C LEU A 487 -0.71 11.64 14.36
N GLU A 488 -1.67 12.01 15.21
CA GLU A 488 -2.93 11.27 15.30
C GLU A 488 -3.78 11.66 14.11
N ARG A 489 -3.94 10.74 13.18
CA ARG A 489 -4.53 11.00 11.88
C ARG A 489 -6.04 11.09 11.93
N ALA A 490 -6.57 12.04 11.16
CA ALA A 490 -8.00 12.19 10.94
C ALA A 490 -8.66 10.95 10.28
N ALA A 491 -7.89 10.09 9.62
CA ALA A 491 -8.37 8.88 8.93
C ALA A 491 -8.07 7.56 9.66
N SER A 492 -7.42 7.58 10.82
CA SER A 492 -7.13 6.36 11.57
C SER A 492 -8.17 6.08 12.63
N MET A 493 -8.39 4.79 12.87
CA MET A 493 -9.23 4.32 13.95
C MET A 493 -8.73 4.87 15.30
N SER A 494 -9.62 5.47 16.10
CA SER A 494 -9.28 5.92 17.45
C SER A 494 -8.93 4.73 18.36
N LEU A 495 -8.23 4.99 19.46
CA LEU A 495 -7.86 3.94 20.43
C LEU A 495 -9.08 3.19 20.97
N ASP A 496 -10.19 3.88 21.19
CA ASP A 496 -11.40 3.24 21.70
C ASP A 496 -12.05 2.36 20.63
N ARG A 497 -12.13 2.82 19.37
CA ARG A 497 -12.57 1.98 18.26
C ARG A 497 -11.65 0.77 18.06
N MET A 498 -10.33 0.96 18.15
CA MET A 498 -9.36 -0.13 18.08
C MET A 498 -9.62 -1.21 19.13
N ARG A 499 -9.93 -0.82 20.38
CA ARG A 499 -10.26 -1.78 21.45
C ARG A 499 -11.53 -2.55 21.16
N THR A 500 -12.57 -1.86 20.68
CA THR A 500 -13.85 -2.49 20.34
C THR A 500 -13.70 -3.48 19.18
N TRP A 501 -13.07 -3.05 18.09
CA TRP A 501 -12.80 -3.94 16.95
C TRP A 501 -11.88 -5.11 17.32
N LYS A 502 -10.88 -4.88 18.19
CA LYS A 502 -10.01 -5.95 18.66
C LYS A 502 -10.79 -7.03 19.42
N GLN A 503 -11.75 -6.67 20.25
CA GLN A 503 -12.60 -7.65 20.95
C GLN A 503 -13.38 -8.52 19.95
N VAL A 504 -13.93 -7.92 18.89
CA VAL A 504 -14.64 -8.65 17.83
C VAL A 504 -13.69 -9.55 17.03
N VAL A 505 -12.52 -9.05 16.66
CA VAL A 505 -11.50 -9.85 15.96
C VAL A 505 -11.03 -11.02 16.84
N ASP A 506 -10.80 -10.79 18.13
CA ASP A 506 -10.34 -11.83 19.07
C ASP A 506 -11.40 -12.91 19.30
N SER A 507 -12.70 -12.56 19.34
CA SER A 507 -13.82 -13.52 19.48
C SER A 507 -14.07 -14.37 18.22
N GLY A 508 -13.40 -14.07 17.11
CA GLY A 508 -13.57 -14.77 15.84
C GLY A 508 -14.45 -14.02 14.84
N GLY A 509 -15.31 -13.12 15.32
CA GLY A 509 -16.23 -12.34 14.50
C GLY A 509 -17.37 -13.15 13.87
N SER A 510 -18.54 -12.55 13.71
CA SER A 510 -19.64 -13.04 12.87
C SER A 510 -20.29 -11.87 12.13
N LEU A 511 -21.03 -12.13 11.06
CA LEU A 511 -21.76 -11.06 10.35
C LEU A 511 -22.67 -10.29 11.30
N GLU A 512 -23.36 -10.94 12.20
CA GLU A 512 -24.27 -10.32 13.18
C GLU A 512 -23.53 -9.37 14.12
N GLN A 513 -22.36 -9.78 14.65
CA GLN A 513 -21.54 -8.91 15.49
C GLN A 513 -21.03 -7.66 14.76
N PHE A 514 -20.72 -7.79 13.47
CA PHE A 514 -20.33 -6.64 12.65
C PHE A 514 -21.50 -5.70 12.39
N GLU A 515 -22.70 -6.23 12.14
CA GLU A 515 -23.90 -5.42 11.95
C GLU A 515 -24.20 -4.61 13.21
N GLU A 516 -24.23 -5.23 14.39
CA GLU A 516 -24.44 -4.57 15.67
C GLU A 516 -23.41 -3.47 15.94
N LEU A 517 -22.12 -3.74 15.69
CA LEU A 517 -21.05 -2.80 15.94
C LEU A 517 -21.10 -1.59 15.00
N VAL A 518 -21.30 -1.81 13.70
CA VAL A 518 -21.37 -0.75 12.70
C VAL A 518 -22.60 0.14 12.95
N GLU A 519 -23.73 -0.45 13.34
CA GLU A 519 -24.93 0.31 13.71
C GLU A 519 -24.70 1.17 14.96
N ALA A 520 -24.03 0.62 15.98
CA ALA A 520 -23.67 1.38 17.19
C ALA A 520 -22.74 2.56 16.87
N GLU A 521 -21.71 2.35 16.05
CA GLU A 521 -20.80 3.41 15.60
C GLU A 521 -21.51 4.51 14.80
N LEU A 522 -22.45 4.15 13.93
CA LEU A 522 -23.25 5.12 13.18
C LEU A 522 -24.11 6.00 14.10
N VAL A 523 -24.71 5.40 15.13
CA VAL A 523 -25.51 6.14 16.12
C VAL A 523 -24.63 7.13 16.90
N ASP A 524 -23.42 6.74 17.27
CA ASP A 524 -22.50 7.62 18.02
C ASP A 524 -21.97 8.74 17.13
N LEU A 525 -21.62 8.48 15.88
CA LEU A 525 -21.23 9.50 14.90
C LEU A 525 -22.38 10.50 14.64
N GLN A 526 -23.62 10.02 14.58
CA GLN A 526 -24.80 10.90 14.42
C GLN A 526 -25.00 11.80 15.64
N LYS A 527 -24.83 11.28 16.87
CA LYS A 527 -24.89 12.08 18.11
C LYS A 527 -23.78 13.13 18.16
N GLU A 528 -22.57 12.76 17.78
CA GLU A 528 -21.41 13.66 17.75
C GLU A 528 -21.60 14.78 16.71
N ALA A 529 -22.06 14.43 15.52
CA ALA A 529 -22.40 15.39 14.48
C ALA A 529 -23.52 16.35 14.91
N ALA A 530 -24.57 15.84 15.56
CA ALA A 530 -25.66 16.65 16.07
C ALA A 530 -25.18 17.65 17.16
N ASN A 531 -24.28 17.21 18.05
CA ASN A 531 -23.66 18.07 19.06
C ASN A 531 -22.79 19.18 18.44
N LEU A 532 -22.25 18.95 17.25
CA LEU A 532 -21.45 19.93 16.49
C LEU A 532 -22.29 20.76 15.52
N GLY A 533 -23.62 20.56 15.46
CA GLY A 533 -24.53 21.22 14.52
C GLY A 533 -24.33 20.79 13.06
N LEU A 534 -23.74 19.61 12.84
CA LEU A 534 -23.50 19.02 11.52
C LEU A 534 -24.58 18.01 11.19
N VAL A 535 -25.02 17.96 9.93
CA VAL A 535 -25.90 16.91 9.41
C VAL A 535 -25.06 15.94 8.60
N LEU A 536 -24.90 14.72 9.10
CA LEU A 536 -24.27 13.64 8.32
C LEU A 536 -25.19 13.28 7.15
N LYS A 537 -24.67 13.40 5.94
CA LYS A 537 -25.37 12.82 4.77
C LYS A 537 -25.31 11.30 4.90
N PRO A 538 -26.41 10.59 4.70
CA PRO A 538 -26.37 9.13 4.68
C PRO A 538 -25.37 8.67 3.61
N ILE A 539 -24.51 7.73 3.97
CA ILE A 539 -23.63 7.04 3.01
C ILE A 539 -24.58 6.39 2.00
N PRO A 540 -24.51 6.68 0.70
CA PRO A 540 -25.42 6.11 -0.26
C PRO A 540 -25.29 4.59 -0.26
N VAL A 541 -26.38 3.89 0.03
CA VAL A 541 -26.47 2.41 0.08
C VAL A 541 -26.22 1.78 -1.31
N ASN A 542 -26.03 2.61 -2.34
CA ASN A 542 -25.62 2.19 -3.69
C ASN A 542 -24.82 3.33 -4.32
N PRO A 543 -23.49 3.29 -4.34
CA PRO A 543 -22.77 4.10 -5.30
C PRO A 543 -23.11 3.56 -6.69
N LYS A 544 -23.83 4.36 -7.50
CA LYS A 544 -23.90 4.10 -8.94
C LYS A 544 -22.47 3.86 -9.43
N PRO A 545 -22.22 2.83 -10.27
CA PRO A 545 -20.92 2.67 -10.89
C PRO A 545 -20.57 4.00 -11.56
N ALA A 546 -19.33 4.47 -11.29
CA ALA A 546 -18.82 5.70 -11.89
C ALA A 546 -18.97 5.59 -13.40
N ASP A 547 -19.69 6.53 -14.00
CA ASP A 547 -19.93 6.60 -15.44
C ASP A 547 -18.59 6.81 -16.15
N SER A 548 -17.99 5.72 -16.64
CA SER A 548 -16.74 5.74 -17.41
C SER A 548 -16.90 6.39 -18.80
N ARG A 549 -18.04 7.07 -19.07
CA ARG A 549 -18.35 7.73 -20.34
C ARG A 549 -17.91 9.20 -20.43
N ALA A 550 -17.19 9.74 -19.48
CA ALA A 550 -16.69 11.12 -19.52
C ALA A 550 -15.21 11.21 -19.99
N ALA A 551 -14.79 10.42 -20.98
CA ALA A 551 -13.51 10.60 -21.63
C ALA A 551 -13.69 10.71 -23.15
N SER A 552 -13.56 11.96 -23.65
CA SER A 552 -13.18 12.38 -25.00
C SER A 552 -14.01 11.93 -26.20
N LYS A 553 -14.95 12.80 -26.60
CA LYS A 553 -15.27 12.90 -28.04
C LYS A 553 -14.05 13.51 -28.78
N PRO A 554 -13.56 12.90 -29.83
CA PRO A 554 -12.54 13.55 -30.67
C PRO A 554 -13.19 14.73 -31.41
N THR A 555 -12.64 15.93 -31.24
CA THR A 555 -12.97 17.09 -32.05
C THR A 555 -12.47 16.86 -33.47
N ALA A 556 -13.39 16.89 -34.43
CA ALA A 556 -13.06 16.85 -35.85
C ALA A 556 -12.25 18.11 -36.26
N PRO A 557 -11.28 17.98 -37.18
CA PRO A 557 -10.51 19.13 -37.63
C PRO A 557 -11.37 20.08 -38.48
N ALA A 558 -11.32 21.36 -38.12
CA ALA A 558 -11.95 22.44 -38.90
C ALA A 558 -11.34 22.51 -40.32
N LYS A 559 -12.19 22.40 -41.34
CA LYS A 559 -11.84 22.71 -42.71
C LYS A 559 -11.58 24.23 -42.81
N LYS A 560 -10.36 24.59 -43.22
CA LYS A 560 -10.06 25.94 -43.72
C LYS A 560 -10.66 26.08 -45.11
N ALA A 561 -11.49 27.09 -45.29
CA ALA A 561 -11.76 27.73 -46.58
C ALA A 561 -10.71 28.82 -46.84
#